data_d43e6e28aa63e005a643cb56afc27d8b
#
_entry.id   d43e6e28aa63e005a643cb56afc27d8b
#
_cell.length_a   1.000
_cell.length_b   1.000
_cell.length_c   1.000
_cell.angle_alpha   90.00
_cell.angle_beta   90.00
_cell.angle_gamma   90.00
#
_symmetry.space_group_name_H-M   'P 1'
#
loop_
_entity.id
_entity.type
_entity.pdbx_description
1 polymer ?
#
loop_
_entity_poly.entity_id
_entity_poly.type
_entity_poly.pdbx_seq_one_letter_code
_entity_poly.pdbx_strand_id
1 'polypeptide(L)'
;NCTIESGDIVDLEIHIVADKSEIYVGDNIVYTVTVINNGPSDAINTIANILIPNALSILSYNATKGTFDITSGNWSIGNLTNGEKVVLTFVAKALNEGNSTVYVNVTSETFEVIMENNYDNVTVKVLKKAAPIGPDKQVHPDGSSSDNEGGKSVNLPNTGNPLVMLLLCILSV
;
A
#
# COMPACT_ATOMS: atom_id res chain seq x y z
N ASN A 1 -17.44 -47.65 -27.05
CA ASN A 1 -16.23 -46.87 -26.79
C ASN A 1 -16.64 -45.46 -26.46
N CYS A 2 -16.67 -45.15 -25.18
CA CYS A 2 -16.83 -43.77 -24.73
C CYS A 2 -15.44 -43.15 -24.81
N THR A 3 -15.15 -42.40 -25.85
CA THR A 3 -13.99 -41.54 -25.89
C THR A 3 -14.32 -40.31 -25.07
N ILE A 4 -13.71 -40.17 -23.91
CA ILE A 4 -13.69 -38.92 -23.17
C ILE A 4 -12.75 -38.03 -23.96
N GLU A 5 -13.27 -37.05 -24.67
CA GLU A 5 -12.47 -35.97 -25.19
C GLU A 5 -11.99 -35.18 -23.94
N SER A 6 -10.71 -35.23 -23.72
CA SER A 6 -10.06 -34.40 -22.71
C SER A 6 -10.21 -32.95 -23.18
N GLY A 7 -11.19 -32.24 -22.60
CA GLY A 7 -11.32 -30.80 -22.83
C GLY A 7 -10.08 -30.04 -22.36
N ASP A 8 -9.85 -28.87 -22.92
CA ASP A 8 -8.77 -27.99 -22.49
C ASP A 8 -8.95 -27.61 -21.02
N ILE A 9 -7.85 -27.72 -20.26
CA ILE A 9 -7.80 -27.46 -18.82
C ILE A 9 -6.66 -26.50 -18.56
N VAL A 10 -6.89 -25.49 -17.73
CA VAL A 10 -5.89 -24.53 -17.28
C VAL A 10 -5.74 -24.53 -15.76
N ASP A 11 -4.63 -24.00 -15.31
CA ASP A 11 -4.36 -23.62 -13.94
C ASP A 11 -3.78 -22.20 -13.96
N LEU A 12 -4.63 -21.22 -13.73
CA LEU A 12 -4.24 -19.82 -13.64
C LEU A 12 -3.85 -19.47 -12.20
N GLU A 13 -2.80 -18.73 -12.06
CA GLU A 13 -2.31 -18.27 -10.78
C GLU A 13 -2.12 -16.75 -10.83
N ILE A 14 -2.56 -16.06 -9.79
CA ILE A 14 -2.40 -14.61 -9.67
C ILE A 14 -1.76 -14.25 -8.32
N HIS A 15 -0.81 -13.32 -8.36
CA HIS A 15 -0.17 -12.75 -7.18
C HIS A 15 -0.13 -11.25 -7.23
N ILE A 16 -0.27 -10.61 -6.07
CA ILE A 16 -0.06 -9.17 -5.92
C ILE A 16 0.94 -8.90 -4.79
N VAL A 17 1.86 -7.98 -5.05
CA VAL A 17 2.79 -7.46 -4.04
C VAL A 17 2.83 -5.95 -4.09
N ALA A 18 3.10 -5.33 -2.94
CA ALA A 18 3.37 -3.91 -2.81
C ALA A 18 4.84 -3.70 -2.45
N ASP A 19 5.47 -2.64 -2.94
CA ASP A 19 6.88 -2.32 -2.65
C ASP A 19 7.11 -1.86 -1.21
N LYS A 20 6.03 -1.50 -0.50
CA LYS A 20 6.05 -1.06 0.90
C LYS A 20 4.85 -1.62 1.65
N SER A 21 5.03 -1.93 2.93
CA SER A 21 3.95 -2.36 3.83
C SER A 21 3.31 -1.20 4.60
N GLU A 22 4.01 -0.06 4.71
CA GLU A 22 3.57 1.13 5.41
C GLU A 22 4.01 2.39 4.67
N ILE A 23 3.12 3.37 4.55
CA ILE A 23 3.33 4.67 3.88
C ILE A 23 2.55 5.75 4.59
N TYR A 24 2.74 7.01 4.21
CA TYR A 24 1.96 8.15 4.70
C TYR A 24 0.94 8.62 3.65
N VAL A 25 -0.12 9.29 4.12
CA VAL A 25 -1.05 9.99 3.22
C VAL A 25 -0.28 10.94 2.31
N GLY A 26 -0.55 10.83 1.01
CA GLY A 26 0.14 11.60 -0.04
C GLY A 26 1.34 10.90 -0.66
N ASP A 27 1.84 9.80 -0.07
CA ASP A 27 2.92 9.01 -0.63
C ASP A 27 2.45 8.13 -1.79
N ASN A 28 3.38 7.75 -2.63
CA ASN A 28 3.18 6.82 -3.71
C ASN A 28 3.65 5.42 -3.32
N ILE A 29 2.96 4.42 -3.84
CA ILE A 29 3.26 3.01 -3.66
C ILE A 29 3.17 2.29 -5.00
N VAL A 30 4.02 1.30 -5.20
CA VAL A 30 4.05 0.49 -6.42
C VAL A 30 3.49 -0.89 -6.12
N TYR A 31 2.49 -1.28 -6.90
CA TYR A 31 1.92 -2.62 -6.88
C TYR A 31 2.35 -3.39 -8.12
N THR A 32 2.66 -4.65 -7.95
CA THR A 32 2.98 -5.58 -9.03
C THR A 32 2.03 -6.76 -8.97
N VAL A 33 1.26 -6.95 -10.02
CA VAL A 33 0.34 -8.09 -10.20
C VAL A 33 0.93 -9.01 -11.25
N THR A 34 1.05 -10.28 -10.92
CA THR A 34 1.59 -11.32 -11.80
C THR A 34 0.52 -12.34 -12.06
N VAL A 35 0.29 -12.69 -13.32
CA VAL A 35 -0.58 -13.78 -13.76
C VAL A 35 0.25 -14.80 -14.51
N ILE A 36 0.05 -16.06 -14.19
CA ILE A 36 0.76 -17.21 -14.79
C ILE A 36 -0.29 -18.22 -15.23
N ASN A 37 -0.12 -18.78 -16.43
CA ASN A 37 -0.83 -19.98 -16.83
C ASN A 37 0.10 -21.20 -16.61
N ASN A 38 -0.18 -21.99 -15.57
CA ASN A 38 0.57 -23.20 -15.25
C ASN A 38 0.18 -24.38 -16.16
N GLY A 39 -0.78 -24.17 -17.06
CA GLY A 39 -1.17 -25.15 -18.07
C GLY A 39 -2.14 -26.23 -17.55
N PRO A 40 -2.25 -27.36 -18.23
CA PRO A 40 -1.50 -27.78 -19.42
C PRO A 40 -1.94 -27.15 -20.74
N SER A 41 -3.16 -26.57 -20.80
CA SER A 41 -3.70 -25.94 -22.03
C SER A 41 -3.50 -24.44 -22.03
N ASP A 42 -3.78 -23.81 -23.16
CA ASP A 42 -3.81 -22.36 -23.29
C ASP A 42 -5.08 -21.80 -22.65
N ALA A 43 -4.95 -20.69 -21.93
CA ALA A 43 -6.07 -19.95 -21.38
C ALA A 43 -6.62 -18.97 -22.43
N ILE A 44 -7.90 -19.04 -22.69
CA ILE A 44 -8.58 -18.20 -23.67
C ILE A 44 -9.31 -17.06 -22.96
N ASN A 45 -9.19 -15.84 -23.50
CA ASN A 45 -9.83 -14.64 -22.97
C ASN A 45 -9.62 -14.44 -21.46
N THR A 46 -8.37 -14.46 -21.06
CA THR A 46 -7.98 -14.25 -19.65
C THR A 46 -8.22 -12.81 -19.23
N ILE A 47 -8.89 -12.63 -18.11
CA ILE A 47 -9.17 -11.34 -17.49
C ILE A 47 -8.78 -11.40 -16.02
N ALA A 48 -7.99 -10.43 -15.58
CA ALA A 48 -7.76 -10.19 -14.17
C ALA A 48 -8.57 -8.97 -13.70
N ASN A 49 -9.14 -9.06 -12.51
CA ASN A 49 -9.87 -7.97 -11.88
C ASN A 49 -9.07 -7.47 -10.68
N ILE A 50 -8.79 -6.17 -10.64
CA ILE A 50 -8.00 -5.51 -9.60
C ILE A 50 -8.95 -4.57 -8.85
N LEU A 51 -9.36 -4.96 -7.65
CA LEU A 51 -10.21 -4.17 -6.77
C LEU A 51 -9.36 -3.18 -5.97
N ILE A 52 -9.37 -1.92 -6.40
CA ILE A 52 -8.61 -0.84 -5.79
C ILE A 52 -9.55 -0.04 -4.89
N PRO A 53 -9.24 0.10 -3.58
CA PRO A 53 -10.07 0.88 -2.68
C PRO A 53 -10.00 2.38 -3.00
N ASN A 54 -11.08 3.12 -2.68
CA ASN A 54 -11.16 4.57 -2.88
C ASN A 54 -10.10 5.38 -2.11
N ALA A 55 -9.42 4.74 -1.16
CA ALA A 55 -8.30 5.33 -0.44
C ALA A 55 -7.02 5.44 -1.28
N LEU A 56 -7.00 4.83 -2.47
CA LEU A 56 -5.89 4.85 -3.41
C LEU A 56 -6.34 5.47 -4.74
N SER A 57 -5.45 6.23 -5.36
CA SER A 57 -5.64 6.79 -6.71
C SER A 57 -4.52 6.34 -7.62
N ILE A 58 -4.85 5.68 -8.73
CA ILE A 58 -3.84 5.23 -9.69
C ILE A 58 -3.28 6.44 -10.45
N LEU A 59 -1.95 6.55 -10.48
CA LEU A 59 -1.23 7.60 -11.18
C LEU A 59 -0.74 7.14 -12.55
N SER A 60 -0.27 5.90 -12.64
CA SER A 60 0.26 5.31 -13.87
C SER A 60 0.26 3.79 -13.79
N TYR A 61 0.32 3.15 -14.92
CA TYR A 61 0.46 1.70 -15.00
C TYR A 61 1.25 1.28 -16.25
N ASN A 62 1.76 0.06 -16.21
CA ASN A 62 2.37 -0.63 -17.34
C ASN A 62 1.99 -2.10 -17.29
N ALA A 63 1.47 -2.62 -18.40
CA ALA A 63 1.15 -4.03 -18.57
C ALA A 63 2.06 -4.64 -19.64
N THR A 64 2.63 -5.80 -19.35
CA THR A 64 3.46 -6.52 -20.33
C THR A 64 2.63 -7.11 -21.47
N LYS A 65 1.33 -7.32 -21.22
CA LYS A 65 0.37 -7.83 -22.22
C LYS A 65 -1.02 -7.32 -21.90
N GLY A 66 -1.83 -7.09 -22.94
CA GLY A 66 -3.21 -6.68 -22.80
C GLY A 66 -3.40 -5.21 -22.42
N THR A 67 -4.59 -4.88 -21.95
CA THR A 67 -5.00 -3.53 -21.60
C THR A 67 -5.63 -3.49 -20.22
N PHE A 68 -5.18 -2.56 -19.38
CA PHE A 68 -5.76 -2.32 -18.07
C PHE A 68 -6.66 -1.08 -18.09
N ASP A 69 -7.90 -1.22 -17.69
CA ASP A 69 -8.84 -0.12 -17.49
C ASP A 69 -8.84 0.30 -16.01
N ILE A 70 -8.28 1.46 -15.72
CA ILE A 70 -8.19 2.00 -14.36
C ILE A 70 -9.56 2.34 -13.75
N THR A 71 -10.58 2.53 -14.56
CA THR A 71 -11.92 2.91 -14.09
C THR A 71 -12.68 1.70 -13.57
N SER A 72 -12.63 0.60 -14.30
CA SER A 72 -13.29 -0.66 -13.92
C SER A 72 -12.41 -1.58 -13.08
N GLY A 73 -11.08 -1.40 -13.11
CA GLY A 73 -10.12 -2.31 -12.50
C GLY A 73 -9.90 -3.60 -13.30
N ASN A 74 -10.39 -3.67 -14.54
CA ASN A 74 -10.25 -4.84 -15.39
C ASN A 74 -8.95 -4.79 -16.20
N TRP A 75 -8.17 -5.86 -16.11
CA TRP A 75 -7.03 -6.11 -16.96
C TRP A 75 -7.37 -7.20 -17.96
N SER A 76 -7.69 -6.80 -19.20
CA SER A 76 -7.96 -7.70 -20.31
C SER A 76 -6.65 -8.19 -20.89
N ILE A 77 -6.23 -9.37 -20.47
CA ILE A 77 -4.93 -9.98 -20.85
C ILE A 77 -5.01 -10.63 -22.22
N GLY A 78 -6.16 -11.26 -22.53
CA GLY A 78 -6.34 -12.07 -23.72
C GLY A 78 -5.87 -13.51 -23.52
N ASN A 79 -5.42 -14.16 -24.59
CA ASN A 79 -4.99 -15.55 -24.50
C ASN A 79 -3.62 -15.67 -23.86
N LEU A 80 -3.47 -16.59 -22.91
CA LEU A 80 -2.20 -16.96 -22.29
C LEU A 80 -1.82 -18.38 -22.67
N THR A 81 -0.68 -18.55 -23.32
CA THR A 81 -0.16 -19.88 -23.63
C THR A 81 0.29 -20.60 -22.36
N ASN A 82 0.34 -21.92 -22.43
CA ASN A 82 0.86 -22.73 -21.32
C ASN A 82 2.27 -22.27 -20.91
N GLY A 83 2.45 -21.97 -19.63
CA GLY A 83 3.69 -21.46 -19.05
C GLY A 83 3.91 -19.95 -19.22
N GLU A 84 3.00 -19.23 -19.89
CA GLU A 84 3.14 -17.79 -20.08
C GLU A 84 2.89 -17.05 -18.78
N LYS A 85 3.77 -16.06 -18.51
CA LYS A 85 3.69 -15.16 -17.37
C LYS A 85 3.57 -13.72 -17.85
N VAL A 86 2.63 -12.99 -17.29
CA VAL A 86 2.40 -11.57 -17.59
C VAL A 86 2.35 -10.75 -16.32
N VAL A 87 2.71 -9.48 -16.43
CA VAL A 87 2.85 -8.59 -15.28
C VAL A 87 2.16 -7.26 -15.55
N LEU A 88 1.38 -6.81 -14.57
CA LEU A 88 0.85 -5.46 -14.48
C LEU A 88 1.50 -4.75 -13.30
N THR A 89 2.16 -3.64 -13.55
CA THR A 89 2.70 -2.75 -12.51
C THR A 89 1.90 -1.46 -12.51
N PHE A 90 1.46 -1.00 -11.36
CA PHE A 90 0.82 0.31 -11.25
C PHE A 90 1.30 1.09 -10.03
N VAL A 91 1.33 2.40 -10.17
CA VAL A 91 1.67 3.34 -9.11
C VAL A 91 0.39 3.96 -8.59
N ALA A 92 0.17 3.89 -7.30
CA ALA A 92 -0.97 4.51 -6.64
C ALA A 92 -0.53 5.51 -5.59
N LYS A 93 -1.32 6.56 -5.40
CA LYS A 93 -1.16 7.56 -4.35
C LYS A 93 -2.13 7.27 -3.23
N ALA A 94 -1.65 7.27 -1.99
CA ALA A 94 -2.50 7.14 -0.81
C ALA A 94 -3.25 8.45 -0.53
N LEU A 95 -4.59 8.38 -0.46
CA LEU A 95 -5.45 9.53 -0.23
C LEU A 95 -5.90 9.66 1.22
N ASN A 96 -6.12 8.54 1.90
CA ASN A 96 -6.67 8.48 3.26
C ASN A 96 -5.81 7.56 4.15
N GLU A 97 -5.79 7.86 5.45
CA GLU A 97 -5.19 6.99 6.46
C GLU A 97 -6.03 5.72 6.68
N GLY A 98 -5.39 4.67 7.17
CA GLY A 98 -6.00 3.37 7.47
C GLY A 98 -5.35 2.23 6.70
N ASN A 99 -5.92 1.04 6.85
CA ASN A 99 -5.48 -0.13 6.10
C ASN A 99 -6.13 -0.12 4.71
N SER A 100 -5.31 -0.14 3.67
CA SER A 100 -5.74 -0.23 2.27
C SER A 100 -5.42 -1.61 1.73
N THR A 101 -6.44 -2.37 1.37
CA THR A 101 -6.29 -3.70 0.79
C THR A 101 -6.69 -3.69 -0.67
N VAL A 102 -5.80 -4.16 -1.52
CA VAL A 102 -6.07 -4.41 -2.94
C VAL A 102 -6.30 -5.90 -3.11
N TYR A 103 -7.44 -6.26 -3.68
CA TYR A 103 -7.80 -7.64 -4.01
C TYR A 103 -7.65 -7.86 -5.50
N VAL A 104 -7.15 -9.03 -5.88
CA VAL A 104 -7.01 -9.42 -7.28
C VAL A 104 -7.59 -10.81 -7.51
N ASN A 105 -8.18 -11.02 -8.67
CA ASN A 105 -8.57 -12.34 -9.14
C ASN A 105 -8.35 -12.46 -10.64
N VAL A 106 -8.27 -13.69 -11.13
CA VAL A 106 -8.10 -14.01 -12.54
C VAL A 106 -9.08 -15.10 -12.97
N THR A 107 -9.58 -14.99 -14.19
CA THR A 107 -10.49 -15.95 -14.82
C THR A 107 -10.17 -16.07 -16.30
N SER A 108 -10.59 -17.18 -16.91
CA SER A 108 -10.57 -17.39 -18.36
C SER A 108 -11.82 -18.12 -18.83
N GLU A 109 -12.01 -18.23 -20.13
CA GLU A 109 -13.05 -19.06 -20.73
C GLU A 109 -12.68 -20.55 -20.74
N THR A 110 -11.38 -20.88 -20.62
CA THR A 110 -10.94 -22.26 -20.52
C THR A 110 -11.23 -22.81 -19.13
N PHE A 111 -11.60 -24.08 -19.04
CA PHE A 111 -11.97 -24.70 -17.78
C PHE A 111 -10.82 -24.72 -16.78
N GLU A 112 -11.08 -24.23 -15.57
CA GLU A 112 -10.13 -24.13 -14.47
C GLU A 112 -10.39 -25.22 -13.45
N VAL A 113 -9.34 -25.90 -13.00
CA VAL A 113 -9.44 -26.99 -12.03
C VAL A 113 -9.06 -26.55 -10.63
N ILE A 114 -8.06 -25.67 -10.52
CA ILE A 114 -7.52 -25.20 -9.24
C ILE A 114 -7.88 -23.72 -9.12
N MET A 115 -8.91 -23.41 -8.35
CA MET A 115 -9.40 -22.04 -8.19
C MET A 115 -8.81 -21.32 -6.96
N GLU A 116 -8.07 -22.03 -6.12
CA GLU A 116 -7.57 -21.50 -4.87
C GLU A 116 -6.43 -20.48 -5.05
N ASN A 117 -5.69 -20.59 -6.17
CA ASN A 117 -4.62 -19.69 -6.56
C ASN A 117 -5.06 -18.59 -7.54
N ASN A 118 -6.36 -18.50 -7.84
CA ASN A 118 -6.92 -17.52 -8.77
C ASN A 118 -7.24 -16.18 -8.12
N TYR A 119 -6.92 -15.99 -6.85
CA TYR A 119 -7.11 -14.73 -6.14
C TYR A 119 -6.01 -14.52 -5.09
N ASP A 120 -5.71 -13.26 -4.87
CA ASP A 120 -4.73 -12.82 -3.88
C ASP A 120 -5.10 -11.42 -3.39
N ASN A 121 -4.43 -10.95 -2.35
CA ASN A 121 -4.59 -9.60 -1.85
C ASN A 121 -3.34 -9.11 -1.13
N VAL A 122 -3.21 -7.80 -1.04
CA VAL A 122 -2.15 -7.17 -0.24
C VAL A 122 -2.72 -5.98 0.51
N THR A 123 -2.34 -5.86 1.77
CA THR A 123 -2.74 -4.75 2.64
C THR A 123 -1.54 -3.85 2.93
N VAL A 124 -1.73 -2.56 2.75
CA VAL A 124 -0.76 -1.53 3.09
C VAL A 124 -1.35 -0.63 4.16
N LYS A 125 -0.57 -0.34 5.19
CA LYS A 125 -0.95 0.58 6.25
C LYS A 125 -0.59 2.00 5.85
N VAL A 126 -1.60 2.88 5.82
CA VAL A 126 -1.41 4.30 5.52
C VAL A 126 -1.51 5.11 6.81
N LEU A 127 -0.45 5.80 7.14
CA LEU A 127 -0.35 6.64 8.33
C LEU A 127 -0.70 8.09 8.00
N LYS A 128 -1.21 8.79 8.99
CA LYS A 128 -1.41 10.23 8.90
C LYS A 128 -0.06 10.94 8.87
N LYS A 129 0.14 11.83 7.90
CA LYS A 129 1.32 12.68 7.89
C LYS A 129 1.24 13.69 9.02
N ALA A 130 2.29 13.77 9.86
CA ALA A 130 2.36 14.78 10.90
C ALA A 130 2.26 16.18 10.28
N ALA A 131 1.44 17.06 10.88
CA ALA A 131 1.42 18.45 10.48
C ALA A 131 2.80 19.08 10.69
N PRO A 132 3.30 19.93 9.78
CA PRO A 132 4.53 20.65 10.01
C PRO A 132 4.38 21.44 11.31
N ILE A 133 5.33 21.28 12.21
CA ILE A 133 5.42 22.13 13.41
C ILE A 133 5.70 23.52 12.87
N GLY A 134 4.67 24.39 12.92
CA GLY A 134 4.85 25.79 12.57
C GLY A 134 5.96 26.41 13.40
N PRO A 135 6.67 27.41 12.88
CA PRO A 135 7.69 28.10 13.65
C PRO A 135 7.07 28.57 14.95
N ASP A 136 7.72 28.17 16.04
CA ASP A 136 7.38 28.59 17.39
C ASP A 136 7.15 30.11 17.40
N LYS A 137 5.94 30.53 17.74
CA LYS A 137 5.67 31.95 17.93
C LYS A 137 6.57 32.36 19.08
N GLN A 138 7.70 32.99 18.75
CA GLN A 138 8.49 33.72 19.73
C GLN A 138 7.54 34.70 20.39
N VAL A 139 7.20 34.42 21.63
CA VAL A 139 6.58 35.41 22.50
C VAL A 139 7.63 36.50 22.69
N HIS A 140 7.43 37.59 21.98
CA HIS A 140 8.21 38.80 22.20
C HIS A 140 7.85 39.29 23.60
N PRO A 141 8.81 39.44 24.52
CA PRO A 141 8.52 40.12 25.75
C PRO A 141 8.47 41.59 25.43
N ASP A 142 7.27 42.09 25.26
CA ASP A 142 7.04 43.53 25.14
C ASP A 142 7.23 44.14 26.53
N GLY A 143 8.32 44.90 26.64
CA GLY A 143 8.61 45.71 27.81
C GLY A 143 7.66 46.88 27.87
N SER A 144 6.79 46.91 28.84
CA SER A 144 6.20 48.15 29.33
C SER A 144 6.27 48.17 30.83
N SER A 145 7.14 49.06 31.29
CA SER A 145 7.29 49.46 32.68
C SER A 145 6.09 50.29 33.13
N SER A 146 5.58 50.03 34.30
CA SER A 146 5.22 51.09 35.29
C SER A 146 4.99 50.49 36.67
N ASP A 147 5.87 50.76 37.52
CA ASP A 147 5.79 51.20 38.92
C ASP A 147 4.61 50.70 39.79
N ASN A 148 4.86 50.05 40.87
CA ASN A 148 5.02 50.52 42.23
C ASN A 148 4.66 49.45 43.28
N GLU A 149 5.60 49.32 44.19
CA GLU A 149 5.51 49.05 45.62
C GLU A 149 4.93 47.73 46.17
N GLY A 150 5.77 47.11 46.97
CA GLY A 150 5.34 46.50 48.22
C GLY A 150 5.81 45.07 48.48
N GLY A 151 7.03 44.96 48.95
CA GLY A 151 7.47 44.10 50.04
C GLY A 151 7.09 42.64 50.07
N LYS A 152 8.05 41.83 49.94
CA LYS A 152 8.59 40.82 50.84
C LYS A 152 9.36 39.75 50.06
N SER A 153 10.63 39.82 50.29
CA SER A 153 11.57 38.76 49.99
C SER A 153 11.16 37.47 50.68
N VAL A 154 10.88 36.43 49.91
CA VAL A 154 10.95 35.07 50.39
C VAL A 154 12.01 34.37 49.56
N ASN A 155 13.10 34.15 50.24
CA ASN A 155 14.23 33.41 49.76
C ASN A 155 13.84 31.94 49.60
N LEU A 156 13.69 31.48 48.39
CA LEU A 156 13.57 30.05 48.08
C LEU A 156 14.94 29.52 47.69
N PRO A 157 15.36 28.45 48.29
CA PRO A 157 16.66 27.88 48.00
C PRO A 157 16.70 27.36 46.58
N ASN A 158 17.71 27.80 45.91
CA ASN A 158 18.14 27.30 44.63
C ASN A 158 18.52 25.82 44.76
N THR A 159 17.66 24.97 44.36
CA THR A 159 18.05 23.62 43.97
C THR A 159 18.01 23.54 42.48
N GLY A 160 19.10 23.96 41.93
CA GLY A 160 19.42 23.55 40.57
C GLY A 160 19.48 22.08 40.53
N ASN A 161 18.75 21.55 39.67
CA ASN A 161 19.28 20.62 38.78
C ASN A 161 18.32 20.13 37.72
N PRO A 162 18.93 20.21 36.68
CA PRO A 162 18.42 19.88 35.44
C PRO A 162 18.58 18.46 35.11
N LEU A 163 17.93 18.15 34.05
CA LEU A 163 18.40 17.19 33.10
C LEU A 163 18.96 15.91 33.66
N VAL A 164 18.09 15.01 33.85
CA VAL A 164 18.48 13.65 33.56
C VAL A 164 17.91 13.28 32.19
N MET A 165 18.73 13.52 31.22
CA MET A 165 18.66 12.79 29.98
C MET A 165 18.93 11.34 30.30
N LEU A 166 17.92 10.59 30.43
CA LEU A 166 18.08 9.15 30.50
C LEU A 166 18.03 8.57 29.11
N LEU A 167 19.19 8.52 28.53
CA LEU A 167 19.49 7.70 27.38
C LEU A 167 19.57 6.25 27.87
N LEU A 168 18.54 5.46 27.66
CA LEU A 168 18.65 4.03 27.87
C LEU A 168 18.89 3.34 26.54
N CYS A 169 20.15 3.17 26.26
CA CYS A 169 20.59 2.09 25.38
C CYS A 169 20.41 0.78 26.13
N ILE A 170 19.58 -0.07 25.68
CA ILE A 170 19.62 -1.48 26.09
C ILE A 170 20.17 -2.27 24.92
N LEU A 171 21.44 -2.56 25.08
CA LEU A 171 22.06 -3.75 24.51
C LEU A 171 21.71 -4.92 25.42
N SER A 172 21.38 -6.03 24.82
CA SER A 172 21.95 -7.33 25.19
C SER A 172 21.14 -8.49 24.70
N VAL A 173 21.85 -9.28 24.21
CA VAL A 173 22.27 -10.67 24.29
C VAL A 173 21.30 -11.61 23.63
#